data_729b887100d5e09d75fe9ef72dca83a7
#
_entry.id   729b887100d5e09d75fe9ef72dca83a7
#
_cell.length_a   1.000
_cell.length_b   1.000
_cell.length_c   1.000
_cell.angle_alpha   90.00
_cell.angle_beta   90.00
_cell.angle_gamma   90.00
#
_symmetry.space_group_name_H-M   'P 1'
#
loop_
_entity.id
_entity.type
_entity.pdbx_description
1 polymer ?
#
loop_
_entity_poly.entity_id
_entity_poly.type
_entity_poly.pdbx_seq_one_letter_code
_entity_poly.pdbx_strand_id
1 'polypeptide(L)'
;LIEREASEATKKKYMTDVTTFYSYAAEAEEIDKELLLAYREWLVQHYAVSSVNSMLVALNQYLLAVGLGKWKLRRVRVQGCNSKMMERELQKSDYIKLVRKAKEQGKEQLVMIMETLAGTGIRISELRYFSVDSVQRGIVKVWNKGKYRPVILTDQLRKRLLYYIRKNRIQKGNVFITRSGHEKDRSNIWRELKQLAVSAGVETEKVFPHNFRHMFARIFYRVTGNLLQLADILGHSSIEVTRIYASDGIMEWKKSMEMLEMLVE
;
A
#
# COMPACT_ATOMS: atom_id res chain seq x y z
N LEU A 1 -6.68 -19.84 13.27
CA LEU A 1 -6.25 -18.41 13.12
C LEU A 1 -5.61 -17.86 14.39
N ILE A 2 -6.11 -18.26 15.57
CA ILE A 2 -5.52 -17.88 16.87
C ILE A 2 -4.14 -18.50 17.01
N GLU A 3 -3.99 -19.79 16.80
CA GLU A 3 -2.73 -20.54 16.85
C GLU A 3 -1.65 -19.99 15.88
N ARG A 4 -2.06 -19.28 14.82
CA ARG A 4 -1.16 -18.65 13.85
C ARG A 4 -0.94 -17.16 14.13
N GLU A 5 -1.32 -16.68 15.30
CA GLU A 5 -1.17 -15.28 15.72
C GLU A 5 -1.67 -14.25 14.68
N ALA A 6 -2.73 -14.61 13.94
CA ALA A 6 -3.28 -13.73 12.92
C ALA A 6 -3.83 -12.44 13.55
N SER A 7 -3.57 -11.30 12.89
CA SER A 7 -4.09 -10.00 13.36
C SER A 7 -5.63 -9.99 13.37
N GLU A 8 -6.23 -9.20 14.26
CA GLU A 8 -7.68 -9.04 14.36
C GLU A 8 -8.33 -8.66 13.01
N ALA A 9 -7.67 -7.78 12.26
CA ALA A 9 -8.13 -7.41 10.92
C ALA A 9 -8.16 -8.62 9.96
N THR A 10 -7.16 -9.53 10.06
CA THR A 10 -7.10 -10.76 9.26
C THR A 10 -8.19 -11.73 9.68
N LYS A 11 -8.40 -11.89 10.99
CA LYS A 11 -9.46 -12.75 11.53
C LYS A 11 -10.83 -12.28 11.06
N LYS A 12 -11.12 -10.99 11.22
CA LYS A 12 -12.39 -10.39 10.77
C LYS A 12 -12.62 -10.58 9.27
N LYS A 13 -11.58 -10.36 8.46
CA LYS A 13 -11.67 -10.56 7.01
C LYS A 13 -11.97 -12.02 6.66
N TYR A 14 -11.24 -12.96 7.25
CA TYR A 14 -11.47 -14.39 6.97
C TYR A 14 -12.86 -14.82 7.38
N MET A 15 -13.37 -14.34 8.52
CA MET A 15 -14.75 -14.60 8.95
C MET A 15 -15.74 -14.09 7.88
N THR A 16 -15.59 -12.85 7.42
CA THR A 16 -16.44 -12.28 6.37
C THR A 16 -16.39 -13.13 5.09
N ASP A 17 -15.18 -13.50 4.65
CA ASP A 17 -15.00 -14.28 3.41
C ASP A 17 -15.64 -15.69 3.52
N VAL A 18 -15.51 -16.34 4.69
CA VAL A 18 -16.13 -17.65 4.96
C VAL A 18 -17.65 -17.52 5.09
N THR A 19 -18.15 -16.45 5.72
CA THR A 19 -19.60 -16.18 5.77
C THR A 19 -20.18 -16.00 4.37
N THR A 20 -19.47 -15.34 3.46
CA THR A 20 -19.88 -15.22 2.05
C THR A 20 -20.01 -16.60 1.38
N PHE A 21 -19.08 -17.52 1.67
CA PHE A 21 -19.20 -18.90 1.17
C PHE A 21 -20.43 -19.59 1.73
N TYR A 22 -20.70 -19.50 3.02
CA TYR A 22 -21.89 -20.10 3.62
C TYR A 22 -23.20 -19.50 3.09
N SER A 23 -23.23 -18.20 2.81
CA SER A 23 -24.38 -17.57 2.17
C SER A 23 -24.61 -18.09 0.75
N TYR A 24 -23.56 -18.42 0.01
CA TYR A 24 -23.66 -19.05 -1.31
C TYR A 24 -24.12 -20.50 -1.21
N ALA A 25 -23.62 -21.24 -0.22
CA ALA A 25 -23.87 -22.65 0.00
C ALA A 25 -25.12 -22.94 0.87
N ALA A 26 -25.99 -21.95 1.09
CA ALA A 26 -27.09 -22.04 2.07
C ALA A 26 -28.08 -23.19 1.78
N GLU A 27 -28.25 -23.59 0.52
CA GLU A 27 -29.15 -24.66 0.09
C GLU A 27 -28.43 -26.00 -0.16
N ALA A 28 -27.10 -26.03 0.05
CA ALA A 28 -26.33 -27.26 -0.17
C ALA A 28 -26.38 -28.17 1.07
N GLU A 29 -26.68 -29.45 0.86
CA GLU A 29 -26.74 -30.47 1.92
C GLU A 29 -25.34 -30.80 2.45
N GLU A 30 -24.33 -30.82 1.55
CA GLU A 30 -22.95 -31.15 1.89
C GLU A 30 -21.96 -30.24 1.16
N ILE A 31 -20.79 -30.03 1.78
CA ILE A 31 -19.68 -29.36 1.12
C ILE A 31 -18.84 -30.40 0.39
N ASP A 32 -18.93 -30.40 -0.93
CA ASP A 32 -18.14 -31.23 -1.80
C ASP A 32 -17.20 -30.44 -2.73
N LYS A 33 -16.48 -31.14 -3.59
CA LYS A 33 -15.56 -30.52 -4.53
C LYS A 33 -16.27 -29.74 -5.64
N GLU A 34 -17.45 -30.20 -6.06
CA GLU A 34 -18.21 -29.56 -7.13
C GLU A 34 -18.79 -28.23 -6.67
N LEU A 35 -19.39 -28.19 -5.48
CA LEU A 35 -19.87 -26.96 -4.85
C LEU A 35 -18.73 -25.90 -4.72
N LEU A 36 -17.54 -26.35 -4.29
CA LEU A 36 -16.39 -25.45 -4.15
C LEU A 36 -15.89 -24.90 -5.50
N LEU A 37 -15.93 -25.70 -6.56
CA LEU A 37 -15.59 -25.25 -7.90
C LEU A 37 -16.63 -24.25 -8.45
N ALA A 38 -17.92 -24.56 -8.27
CA ALA A 38 -19.01 -23.66 -8.63
C ALA A 38 -18.92 -22.32 -7.89
N TYR A 39 -18.62 -22.35 -6.59
CA TYR A 39 -18.38 -21.13 -5.82
C TYR A 39 -17.20 -20.31 -6.36
N ARG A 40 -16.08 -20.94 -6.74
CA ARG A 40 -14.95 -20.22 -7.35
C ARG A 40 -15.36 -19.54 -8.66
N GLU A 41 -16.14 -20.18 -9.50
CA GLU A 41 -16.63 -19.59 -10.75
C GLU A 41 -17.59 -18.44 -10.47
N TRP A 42 -18.49 -18.59 -9.53
CA TRP A 42 -19.36 -17.52 -9.06
C TRP A 42 -18.56 -16.32 -8.56
N LEU A 43 -17.51 -16.53 -7.75
CA LEU A 43 -16.63 -15.46 -7.30
C LEU A 43 -15.99 -14.70 -8.47
N VAL A 44 -15.52 -15.40 -9.51
CA VAL A 44 -14.89 -14.78 -10.68
C VAL A 44 -15.86 -13.89 -11.45
N GLN A 45 -17.14 -14.25 -11.45
CA GLN A 45 -18.18 -13.44 -12.11
C GLN A 45 -18.55 -12.19 -11.31
N HIS A 46 -18.45 -12.22 -9.97
CA HIS A 46 -18.95 -11.16 -9.10
C HIS A 46 -17.86 -10.26 -8.50
N TYR A 47 -16.60 -10.70 -8.50
CA TYR A 47 -15.51 -9.98 -7.83
C TYR A 47 -14.27 -9.85 -8.72
N ALA A 48 -13.48 -8.82 -8.45
CA ALA A 48 -12.16 -8.68 -9.06
C ALA A 48 -11.24 -9.84 -8.66
N VAL A 49 -10.40 -10.33 -9.58
CA VAL A 49 -9.55 -11.52 -9.37
C VAL A 49 -8.66 -11.44 -8.14
N SER A 50 -8.17 -10.24 -7.78
CA SER A 50 -7.42 -10.04 -6.53
C SER A 50 -8.25 -10.33 -5.28
N SER A 51 -9.54 -9.95 -5.30
CA SER A 51 -10.49 -10.24 -4.22
C SER A 51 -10.82 -11.73 -4.19
N VAL A 52 -11.10 -12.32 -5.35
CA VAL A 52 -11.31 -13.77 -5.48
C VAL A 52 -10.17 -14.55 -4.85
N ASN A 53 -8.93 -14.25 -5.23
CA ASN A 53 -7.76 -14.93 -4.68
C ASN A 53 -7.61 -14.77 -3.17
N SER A 54 -7.99 -13.61 -2.63
CA SER A 54 -8.01 -13.38 -1.20
C SER A 54 -9.07 -14.22 -0.48
N MET A 55 -10.29 -14.30 -1.06
CA MET A 55 -11.40 -15.10 -0.53
C MET A 55 -11.07 -16.59 -0.60
N LEU A 56 -10.46 -17.07 -1.69
CA LEU A 56 -9.99 -18.44 -1.82
C LEU A 56 -8.92 -18.81 -0.80
N VAL A 57 -8.05 -17.88 -0.40
CA VAL A 57 -7.08 -18.09 0.68
C VAL A 57 -7.79 -18.29 2.01
N ALA A 58 -8.78 -17.47 2.33
CA ALA A 58 -9.57 -17.61 3.55
C ALA A 58 -10.34 -18.93 3.58
N LEU A 59 -11.02 -19.27 2.48
CA LEU A 59 -11.75 -20.54 2.34
C LEU A 59 -10.82 -21.76 2.47
N ASN A 60 -9.66 -21.75 1.82
CA ASN A 60 -8.69 -22.84 1.93
C ASN A 60 -8.15 -23.03 3.35
N GLN A 61 -8.01 -21.95 4.13
CA GLN A 61 -7.65 -22.06 5.56
C GLN A 61 -8.79 -22.64 6.39
N TYR A 62 -10.03 -22.28 6.06
CA TYR A 62 -11.22 -22.88 6.67
C TYR A 62 -11.31 -24.37 6.36
N LEU A 63 -11.21 -24.78 5.08
CA LEU A 63 -11.24 -26.19 4.66
C LEU A 63 -10.16 -27.03 5.36
N LEU A 64 -8.99 -26.48 5.58
CA LEU A 64 -7.95 -27.13 6.38
C LEU A 64 -8.38 -27.37 7.83
N ALA A 65 -9.00 -26.36 8.44
CA ALA A 65 -9.41 -26.43 9.84
C ALA A 65 -10.53 -27.44 10.10
N VAL A 66 -11.41 -27.67 9.10
CA VAL A 66 -12.51 -28.62 9.20
C VAL A 66 -12.19 -30.01 8.59
N GLY A 67 -10.91 -30.29 8.30
CA GLY A 67 -10.49 -31.59 7.79
C GLY A 67 -10.71 -31.82 6.28
N LEU A 68 -11.21 -30.81 5.56
CA LEU A 68 -11.51 -30.88 4.12
C LEU A 68 -10.35 -30.35 3.26
N GLY A 69 -9.14 -30.37 3.78
CA GLY A 69 -7.95 -29.81 3.12
C GLY A 69 -7.60 -30.44 1.75
N LYS A 70 -8.08 -31.66 1.47
CA LYS A 70 -7.95 -32.32 0.15
C LYS A 70 -8.67 -31.56 -0.97
N TRP A 71 -9.69 -30.76 -0.65
CA TRP A 71 -10.52 -30.00 -1.61
C TRP A 71 -10.08 -28.55 -1.81
N LYS A 72 -8.90 -28.16 -1.35
CA LYS A 72 -8.38 -26.82 -1.60
C LYS A 72 -8.52 -26.40 -3.06
N LEU A 73 -8.85 -25.12 -3.24
CA LEU A 73 -8.99 -24.49 -4.54
C LEU A 73 -7.70 -23.80 -4.96
N ARG A 74 -7.37 -23.93 -6.23
CA ARG A 74 -6.24 -23.18 -6.83
C ARG A 74 -6.63 -21.72 -7.04
N ARG A 75 -5.68 -20.84 -6.85
CA ARG A 75 -5.85 -19.41 -7.17
C ARG A 75 -6.10 -19.23 -8.66
N VAL A 76 -6.88 -18.23 -8.99
CA VAL A 76 -7.08 -17.78 -10.37
C VAL A 76 -5.81 -17.08 -10.85
N ARG A 77 -5.23 -17.55 -11.94
CA ARG A 77 -4.07 -16.91 -12.57
C ARG A 77 -4.57 -15.83 -13.53
N VAL A 78 -4.00 -14.64 -13.42
CA VAL A 78 -4.20 -13.57 -14.39
C VAL A 78 -2.98 -13.53 -15.28
N GLN A 79 -3.15 -13.86 -16.55
CA GLN A 79 -2.18 -13.46 -17.57
C GLN A 79 -2.54 -12.03 -17.96
N GLY A 80 -1.77 -11.06 -17.50
CA GLY A 80 -2.05 -9.68 -17.82
C GLY A 80 -0.92 -8.76 -17.42
N CYS A 81 -0.46 -8.03 -18.39
CA CYS A 81 0.40 -6.88 -18.18
C CYS A 81 -0.30 -5.89 -17.24
N ASN A 82 0.41 -5.32 -16.27
CA ASN A 82 -0.06 -4.34 -15.30
C ASN A 82 -0.51 -2.98 -15.90
N SER A 83 -0.98 -2.96 -17.17
CA SER A 83 -1.36 -1.73 -17.88
C SER A 83 -2.37 -0.87 -17.12
N LYS A 84 -3.41 -1.48 -16.52
CA LYS A 84 -4.40 -0.74 -15.70
C LYS A 84 -3.83 -0.11 -14.43
N MET A 85 -2.71 -0.63 -13.94
CA MET A 85 -2.04 -0.08 -12.78
C MET A 85 -1.22 1.17 -13.15
N MET A 86 -0.68 1.22 -14.39
CA MET A 86 0.06 2.36 -14.92
C MET A 86 -0.83 3.58 -15.19
N GLU A 87 -2.08 3.37 -15.63
CA GLU A 87 -3.02 4.45 -15.93
C GLU A 87 -3.49 5.21 -14.68
N ARG A 88 -3.48 4.56 -13.50
CA ARG A 88 -3.94 5.15 -12.23
C ARG A 88 -2.81 5.68 -11.36
N GLU A 89 -1.64 5.94 -11.93
CA GLU A 89 -0.50 6.39 -11.14
C GLU A 89 -0.52 7.88 -10.88
N LEU A 90 -0.15 8.21 -9.63
CA LEU A 90 0.10 9.59 -9.21
C LEU A 90 1.45 10.05 -9.80
N GLN A 91 1.41 11.03 -10.68
CA GLN A 91 2.61 11.63 -11.24
C GLN A 91 3.18 12.71 -10.30
N LYS A 92 4.48 13.01 -10.44
CA LYS A 92 5.12 14.10 -9.69
C LYS A 92 4.43 15.45 -9.91
N SER A 93 3.94 15.72 -11.11
CA SER A 93 3.17 16.93 -11.45
C SER A 93 1.86 17.00 -10.66
N ASP A 94 1.14 15.89 -10.52
CA ASP A 94 -0.10 15.81 -9.75
C ASP A 94 0.17 16.05 -8.26
N TYR A 95 1.22 15.44 -7.74
CA TYR A 95 1.68 15.66 -6.36
C TYR A 95 1.96 17.14 -6.09
N ILE A 96 2.65 17.83 -7.00
CA ILE A 96 2.94 19.27 -6.86
C ILE A 96 1.66 20.09 -6.82
N LYS A 97 0.68 19.80 -7.70
CA LYS A 97 -0.64 20.45 -7.70
C LYS A 97 -1.36 20.26 -6.36
N LEU A 98 -1.38 19.02 -5.84
CA LEU A 98 -2.00 18.70 -4.56
C LEU A 98 -1.36 19.46 -3.41
N VAL A 99 -0.02 19.47 -3.32
CA VAL A 99 0.69 20.18 -2.25
C VAL A 99 0.43 21.69 -2.33
N ARG A 100 0.45 22.27 -3.54
CA ARG A 100 0.15 23.70 -3.74
C ARG A 100 -1.26 24.03 -3.27
N LYS A 101 -2.24 23.26 -3.72
CA LYS A 101 -3.65 23.45 -3.36
C LYS A 101 -3.91 23.29 -1.86
N ALA A 102 -3.28 22.31 -1.22
CA ALA A 102 -3.37 22.16 0.23
C ALA A 102 -2.80 23.34 1.00
N LYS A 103 -1.68 23.93 0.51
CA LYS A 103 -1.10 25.15 1.09
C LYS A 103 -2.03 26.35 0.94
N GLU A 104 -2.62 26.55 -0.25
CA GLU A 104 -3.60 27.61 -0.49
C GLU A 104 -4.83 27.49 0.44
N GLN A 105 -5.25 26.27 0.77
CA GLN A 105 -6.36 25.99 1.68
C GLN A 105 -5.98 26.00 3.16
N GLY A 106 -4.73 26.29 3.52
CA GLY A 106 -4.26 26.28 4.90
C GLY A 106 -4.23 24.88 5.55
N LYS A 107 -4.29 23.80 4.75
CA LYS A 107 -4.29 22.40 5.24
C LYS A 107 -2.88 21.91 5.56
N GLU A 108 -2.18 22.59 6.46
CA GLU A 108 -0.77 22.32 6.75
C GLU A 108 -0.48 20.87 7.15
N GLN A 109 -1.32 20.27 7.99
CA GLN A 109 -1.13 18.87 8.39
C GLN A 109 -1.21 17.93 7.20
N LEU A 110 -2.16 18.16 6.28
CA LEU A 110 -2.30 17.34 5.08
C LEU A 110 -1.08 17.50 4.15
N VAL A 111 -0.52 18.72 4.05
CA VAL A 111 0.75 18.98 3.35
C VAL A 111 1.86 18.13 3.95
N MET A 112 2.04 18.18 5.27
CA MET A 112 3.09 17.40 5.95
C MET A 112 2.90 15.89 5.81
N ILE A 113 1.65 15.39 5.83
CA ILE A 113 1.35 13.98 5.57
C ILE A 113 1.75 13.60 4.14
N MET A 114 1.36 14.37 3.12
CA MET A 114 1.72 14.11 1.72
C MET A 114 3.24 14.14 1.52
N GLU A 115 3.92 15.14 2.08
CA GLU A 115 5.39 15.26 1.98
C GLU A 115 6.10 14.10 2.69
N THR A 116 5.57 13.62 3.82
CA THR A 116 6.12 12.46 4.53
C THR A 116 5.93 11.18 3.73
N LEU A 117 4.72 10.93 3.20
CA LEU A 117 4.45 9.76 2.38
C LEU A 117 5.30 9.73 1.10
N ALA A 118 5.39 10.88 0.41
CA ALA A 118 6.15 11.02 -0.83
C ALA A 118 7.66 11.03 -0.64
N GLY A 119 8.15 11.51 0.50
CA GLY A 119 9.59 11.62 0.77
C GLY A 119 10.21 10.40 1.43
N THR A 120 9.38 9.48 1.97
CA THR A 120 9.87 8.30 2.71
C THR A 120 9.32 6.97 2.18
N GLY A 121 8.28 6.99 1.37
CA GLY A 121 7.61 5.79 0.87
C GLY A 121 6.95 4.93 1.95
N ILE A 122 6.69 5.44 3.13
CA ILE A 122 6.01 4.70 4.21
C ILE A 122 4.57 4.35 3.87
N ARG A 123 4.02 3.36 4.57
CA ARG A 123 2.58 3.08 4.56
C ARG A 123 1.85 4.09 5.43
N ILE A 124 0.61 4.44 5.07
CA ILE A 124 -0.20 5.38 5.87
C ILE A 124 -0.32 4.98 7.35
N SER A 125 -0.43 3.69 7.64
CA SER A 125 -0.47 3.17 9.02
C SER A 125 0.83 3.37 9.80
N GLU A 126 1.93 3.69 9.12
CA GLU A 126 3.23 3.91 9.74
C GLU A 126 3.41 5.38 10.19
N LEU A 127 2.52 6.30 9.80
CA LEU A 127 2.51 7.69 10.30
C LEU A 127 2.45 7.78 11.83
N ARG A 128 1.81 6.84 12.48
CA ARG A 128 1.72 6.76 13.95
C ARG A 128 3.07 6.62 14.66
N TYR A 129 4.11 6.20 13.96
CA TYR A 129 5.47 6.10 14.53
C TYR A 129 6.26 7.41 14.46
N PHE A 130 5.71 8.45 13.81
CA PHE A 130 6.33 9.76 13.73
C PHE A 130 6.04 10.54 15.01
N SER A 131 6.91 10.41 15.99
CA SER A 131 6.89 11.19 17.23
C SER A 131 7.84 12.39 17.14
N VAL A 132 7.66 13.38 18.01
CA VAL A 132 8.57 14.52 18.14
C VAL A 132 10.02 14.05 18.27
N ASP A 133 10.28 13.08 19.14
CA ASP A 133 11.63 12.54 19.39
C ASP A 133 12.22 11.85 18.15
N SER A 134 11.38 11.06 17.42
CA SER A 134 11.85 10.36 16.22
C SER A 134 12.19 11.34 15.10
N VAL A 135 11.41 12.40 14.94
CA VAL A 135 11.68 13.49 13.99
C VAL A 135 12.95 14.28 14.37
N GLN A 136 13.15 14.56 15.66
CA GLN A 136 14.36 15.22 16.16
C GLN A 136 15.61 14.39 15.85
N ARG A 137 15.55 13.08 16.02
CA ARG A 137 16.67 12.17 15.68
C ARG A 137 16.88 12.01 14.18
N GLY A 138 15.88 12.31 13.35
CA GLY A 138 15.91 12.11 11.90
C GLY A 138 15.72 10.65 11.46
N ILE A 139 15.41 9.75 12.39
CA ILE A 139 15.19 8.32 12.12
C ILE A 139 13.94 7.87 12.86
N VAL A 140 12.99 7.29 12.11
CA VAL A 140 11.75 6.74 12.64
C VAL A 140 11.81 5.21 12.55
N LYS A 141 11.71 4.53 13.70
CA LYS A 141 11.64 3.07 13.74
C LYS A 141 10.19 2.63 13.54
N VAL A 142 9.89 1.99 12.41
CA VAL A 142 8.56 1.46 12.13
C VAL A 142 8.51 -0.04 12.35
N TRP A 143 7.42 -0.49 12.98
CA TRP A 143 7.16 -1.91 13.21
C TRP A 143 6.10 -2.41 12.24
N ASN A 144 6.37 -3.50 11.55
CA ASN A 144 5.40 -4.15 10.68
C ASN A 144 5.65 -5.65 10.58
N LYS A 145 4.62 -6.45 10.80
CA LYS A 145 4.65 -7.93 10.68
C LYS A 145 5.85 -8.58 11.38
N GLY A 146 6.09 -8.22 12.65
CA GLY A 146 7.15 -8.80 13.45
C GLY A 146 8.57 -8.27 13.16
N LYS A 147 8.73 -7.26 12.31
CA LYS A 147 10.04 -6.71 11.96
C LYS A 147 10.07 -5.19 12.15
N TYR A 148 11.20 -4.71 12.66
CA TYR A 148 11.53 -3.28 12.68
C TYR A 148 12.31 -2.90 11.43
N ARG A 149 12.00 -1.73 10.87
CA ARG A 149 12.86 -1.08 9.89
C ARG A 149 13.05 0.40 10.22
N PRO A 150 14.24 0.98 9.97
CA PRO A 150 14.43 2.42 10.07
C PRO A 150 13.82 3.12 8.85
N VAL A 151 13.21 4.27 9.08
CA VAL A 151 12.83 5.23 8.06
C VAL A 151 13.69 6.47 8.26
N ILE A 152 14.55 6.76 7.31
CA ILE A 152 15.47 7.89 7.35
C ILE A 152 14.75 9.14 6.81
N LEU A 153 14.82 10.23 7.53
CA LEU A 153 14.30 11.52 7.09
C LEU A 153 15.41 12.29 6.41
N THR A 154 15.16 12.77 5.19
CA THR A 154 16.05 13.74 4.58
C THR A 154 16.09 15.03 5.41
N ASP A 155 17.20 15.75 5.39
CA ASP A 155 17.34 17.00 6.16
C ASP A 155 16.23 18.01 5.84
N GLN A 156 15.83 18.08 4.58
CA GLN A 156 14.75 18.95 4.14
C GLN A 156 13.40 18.56 4.77
N LEU A 157 13.04 17.28 4.73
CA LEU A 157 11.78 16.79 5.33
C LEU A 157 11.81 16.96 6.85
N ARG A 158 12.94 16.62 7.48
CA ARG A 158 13.15 16.80 8.93
C ARG A 158 12.97 18.25 9.34
N LYS A 159 13.60 19.20 8.65
CA LYS A 159 13.45 20.65 8.92
C LYS A 159 12.00 21.10 8.82
N ARG A 160 11.24 20.65 7.81
CA ARG A 160 9.82 20.98 7.64
C ARG A 160 8.96 20.39 8.76
N LEU A 161 9.18 19.13 9.12
CA LEU A 161 8.48 18.48 10.23
C LEU A 161 8.76 19.19 11.56
N LEU A 162 10.01 19.57 11.85
CA LEU A 162 10.37 20.32 13.05
C LEU A 162 9.73 21.70 13.07
N TYR A 163 9.65 22.37 11.93
CA TYR A 163 8.94 23.65 11.82
C TYR A 163 7.43 23.46 12.12
N TYR A 164 6.81 22.45 11.52
CA TYR A 164 5.40 22.11 11.77
C TYR A 164 5.14 21.82 13.24
N ILE A 165 5.98 21.00 13.88
CA ILE A 165 5.91 20.67 15.30
C ILE A 165 5.94 21.92 16.16
N ARG A 166 6.90 22.82 15.93
CA ARG A 166 7.03 24.09 16.68
C ARG A 166 5.83 25.00 16.47
N LYS A 167 5.40 25.20 15.23
CA LYS A 167 4.27 26.07 14.88
C LYS A 167 2.97 25.59 15.53
N ASN A 168 2.75 24.29 15.58
CA ASN A 168 1.54 23.70 16.18
C ASN A 168 1.70 23.39 17.69
N ARG A 169 2.81 23.80 18.30
CA ARG A 169 3.11 23.63 19.74
C ARG A 169 3.01 22.16 20.20
N ILE A 170 3.40 21.21 19.36
CA ILE A 170 3.41 19.79 19.70
C ILE A 170 4.66 19.53 20.56
N GLN A 171 4.47 19.33 21.86
CA GLN A 171 5.60 19.19 22.79
C GLN A 171 6.16 17.76 22.83
N LYS A 172 5.31 16.74 22.77
CA LYS A 172 5.65 15.32 22.86
C LYS A 172 4.63 14.43 22.16
N GLY A 173 4.99 13.18 21.92
CA GLY A 173 4.09 12.19 21.33
C GLY A 173 4.03 12.28 19.80
N ASN A 174 2.93 11.83 19.22
CA ASN A 174 2.76 11.73 17.78
C ASN A 174 2.62 13.10 17.11
N VAL A 175 3.21 13.22 15.91
CA VAL A 175 3.18 14.47 15.12
C VAL A 175 1.85 14.65 14.40
N PHE A 176 1.25 13.55 13.94
CA PHE A 176 0.01 13.58 13.14
C PHE A 176 -1.20 13.22 14.01
N ILE A 177 -1.70 14.21 14.73
CA ILE A 177 -2.83 14.07 15.67
C ILE A 177 -4.02 14.93 15.23
N THR A 178 -5.20 14.53 15.66
CA THR A 178 -6.44 15.33 15.55
C THR A 178 -6.42 16.50 16.54
N ARG A 179 -7.37 17.43 16.41
CA ARG A 179 -7.56 18.50 17.41
C ARG A 179 -7.81 17.99 18.83
N SER A 180 -8.37 16.77 18.94
CA SER A 180 -8.61 16.09 20.23
C SER A 180 -7.40 15.33 20.77
N GLY A 181 -6.23 15.40 20.10
CA GLY A 181 -4.99 14.74 20.53
C GLY A 181 -4.87 13.27 20.17
N HIS A 182 -5.86 12.67 19.51
CA HIS A 182 -5.81 11.28 19.06
C HIS A 182 -5.04 11.15 17.74
N GLU A 183 -4.51 9.97 17.46
CA GLU A 183 -3.90 9.66 16.17
C GLU A 183 -4.88 9.94 15.03
N LYS A 184 -4.37 10.56 13.96
CA LYS A 184 -5.21 10.85 12.80
C LYS A 184 -5.56 9.56 12.06
N ASP A 185 -6.83 9.25 11.97
CA ASP A 185 -7.33 8.02 11.34
C ASP A 185 -7.07 8.04 9.83
N ARG A 186 -6.71 6.85 9.30
CA ARG A 186 -6.42 6.65 7.87
C ARG A 186 -7.60 6.97 6.95
N SER A 187 -8.83 6.72 7.40
CA SER A 187 -10.04 6.98 6.62
C SER A 187 -10.29 8.48 6.50
N ASN A 188 -9.98 9.24 7.56
CA ASN A 188 -10.04 10.70 7.54
C ASN A 188 -8.99 11.28 6.58
N ILE A 189 -7.76 10.78 6.61
CA ILE A 189 -6.70 11.20 5.67
C ILE A 189 -7.12 10.88 4.24
N TRP A 190 -7.68 9.69 4.00
CA TRP A 190 -8.15 9.28 2.68
C TRP A 190 -9.24 10.23 2.16
N ARG A 191 -10.23 10.56 2.99
CA ARG A 191 -11.32 11.48 2.65
C ARG A 191 -10.81 12.88 2.34
N GLU A 192 -9.91 13.41 3.15
CA GLU A 192 -9.27 14.70 2.94
C GLU A 192 -8.47 14.76 1.62
N LEU A 193 -7.73 13.69 1.30
CA LEU A 193 -7.01 13.55 0.04
C LEU A 193 -7.96 13.55 -1.17
N LYS A 194 -9.09 12.84 -1.10
CA LYS A 194 -10.09 12.82 -2.17
C LYS A 194 -10.71 14.20 -2.40
N GLN A 195 -11.08 14.91 -1.33
CA GLN A 195 -11.60 16.27 -1.41
C GLN A 195 -10.56 17.23 -1.98
N LEU A 196 -9.30 17.08 -1.59
CA LEU A 196 -8.21 17.87 -2.12
C LEU A 196 -7.98 17.60 -3.61
N ALA A 197 -8.07 16.35 -4.06
CA ALA A 197 -7.91 15.97 -5.46
C ALA A 197 -8.92 16.72 -6.36
N VAL A 198 -10.19 16.72 -5.97
CA VAL A 198 -11.25 17.47 -6.67
C VAL A 198 -10.88 18.95 -6.78
N SER A 199 -10.50 19.59 -5.66
CA SER A 199 -10.17 21.02 -5.63
C SER A 199 -8.88 21.38 -6.36
N ALA A 200 -7.96 20.42 -6.53
CA ALA A 200 -6.70 20.58 -7.25
C ALA A 200 -6.78 20.24 -8.75
N GLY A 201 -7.95 19.79 -9.24
CA GLY A 201 -8.11 19.32 -10.62
C GLY A 201 -7.27 18.08 -10.93
N VAL A 202 -7.08 17.19 -9.94
CA VAL A 202 -6.37 15.91 -10.10
C VAL A 202 -7.39 14.78 -10.03
N GLU A 203 -7.25 13.79 -10.91
CA GLU A 203 -8.13 12.61 -10.94
C GLU A 203 -8.16 11.93 -9.56
N THR A 204 -9.36 11.86 -8.97
CA THR A 204 -9.55 11.33 -7.62
C THR A 204 -9.08 9.89 -7.47
N GLU A 205 -9.17 9.10 -8.53
CA GLU A 205 -8.74 7.69 -8.54
C GLU A 205 -7.23 7.52 -8.36
N LYS A 206 -6.44 8.52 -8.76
CA LYS A 206 -4.99 8.55 -8.57
C LYS A 206 -4.57 8.95 -7.16
N VAL A 207 -5.45 9.63 -6.40
CA VAL A 207 -5.09 10.25 -5.13
C VAL A 207 -5.55 9.39 -3.95
N PHE A 208 -4.65 8.53 -3.49
CA PHE A 208 -4.78 7.73 -2.27
C PHE A 208 -3.39 7.42 -1.69
N PRO A 209 -3.28 7.15 -0.40
CA PRO A 209 -1.97 7.08 0.28
C PRO A 209 -0.97 6.12 -0.33
N HIS A 210 -1.45 4.97 -0.85
CA HIS A 210 -0.54 3.97 -1.43
C HIS A 210 0.11 4.45 -2.73
N ASN A 211 -0.56 5.33 -3.49
CA ASN A 211 -0.01 5.92 -4.71
C ASN A 211 1.15 6.89 -4.46
N PHE A 212 1.18 7.56 -3.31
CA PHE A 212 2.37 8.36 -2.91
C PHE A 212 3.59 7.45 -2.70
N ARG A 213 3.38 6.28 -2.11
CA ARG A 213 4.43 5.28 -1.96
C ARG A 213 4.86 4.68 -3.31
N HIS A 214 3.93 4.42 -4.23
CA HIS A 214 4.26 3.98 -5.59
C HIS A 214 5.07 5.05 -6.34
N MET A 215 4.66 6.30 -6.26
CA MET A 215 5.40 7.43 -6.83
C MET A 215 6.82 7.52 -6.26
N PHE A 216 6.98 7.44 -4.94
CA PHE A 216 8.31 7.41 -4.30
C PHE A 216 9.15 6.26 -4.84
N ALA A 217 8.60 5.04 -4.87
CA ALA A 217 9.30 3.85 -5.30
C ALA A 217 9.81 3.95 -6.76
N ARG A 218 8.98 4.44 -7.67
CA ARG A 218 9.36 4.64 -9.06
C ARG A 218 10.42 5.71 -9.23
N ILE A 219 10.24 6.85 -8.57
CA ILE A 219 11.23 7.93 -8.65
C ILE A 219 12.56 7.45 -8.09
N PHE A 220 12.54 6.76 -6.94
CA PHE A 220 13.75 6.20 -6.34
C PHE A 220 14.45 5.21 -7.28
N TYR A 221 13.70 4.24 -7.82
CA TYR A 221 14.27 3.24 -8.73
C TYR A 221 14.81 3.89 -10.02
N ARG A 222 14.07 4.85 -10.60
CA ARG A 222 14.52 5.58 -11.81
C ARG A 222 15.83 6.33 -11.58
N VAL A 223 16.04 6.88 -10.38
CA VAL A 223 17.24 7.65 -10.04
C VAL A 223 18.43 6.75 -9.68
N THR A 224 18.17 5.64 -8.97
CA THR A 224 19.24 4.83 -8.39
C THR A 224 19.49 3.51 -9.11
N GLY A 225 18.52 2.98 -9.85
CA GLY A 225 18.54 1.63 -10.43
C GLY A 225 18.58 0.50 -9.39
N ASN A 226 18.61 0.83 -8.09
CA ASN A 226 18.87 -0.13 -7.03
C ASN A 226 17.58 -0.70 -6.42
N LEU A 227 17.14 -1.85 -6.95
CA LEU A 227 15.92 -2.51 -6.53
C LEU A 227 16.02 -3.13 -5.12
N LEU A 228 17.19 -3.61 -4.74
CA LEU A 228 17.43 -4.19 -3.42
C LEU A 228 17.30 -3.12 -2.34
N GLN A 229 17.99 -2.01 -2.52
CA GLN A 229 17.90 -0.88 -1.60
C GLN A 229 16.47 -0.34 -1.50
N LEU A 230 15.74 -0.27 -2.62
CA LEU A 230 14.32 0.11 -2.61
C LEU A 230 13.48 -0.88 -1.80
N ALA A 231 13.69 -2.20 -1.95
CA ALA A 231 12.99 -3.22 -1.18
C ALA A 231 13.21 -3.06 0.33
N ASP A 232 14.44 -2.79 0.75
CA ASP A 232 14.81 -2.55 2.14
C ASP A 232 14.15 -1.28 2.70
N ILE A 233 14.23 -0.17 1.97
CA ILE A 233 13.60 1.11 2.36
C ILE A 233 12.09 0.95 2.51
N LEU A 234 11.46 0.23 1.59
CA LEU A 234 10.03 -0.03 1.65
C LEU A 234 9.64 -1.10 2.68
N GLY A 235 10.57 -1.94 3.13
CA GLY A 235 10.32 -3.07 4.01
C GLY A 235 9.43 -4.11 3.34
N HIS A 236 9.79 -4.50 2.12
CA HIS A 236 9.18 -5.62 1.42
C HIS A 236 9.83 -6.93 1.87
N SER A 237 9.02 -7.93 2.22
CA SER A 237 9.50 -9.25 2.61
C SER A 237 9.98 -10.10 1.42
N SER A 238 9.63 -9.70 0.21
CA SER A 238 10.05 -10.34 -1.04
C SER A 238 10.35 -9.26 -2.08
N ILE A 239 11.44 -9.44 -2.80
CA ILE A 239 11.85 -8.56 -3.90
C ILE A 239 10.84 -8.57 -5.05
N GLU A 240 10.08 -9.67 -5.21
CA GLU A 240 9.02 -9.80 -6.21
C GLU A 240 7.98 -8.68 -6.10
N VAL A 241 7.67 -8.25 -4.86
CA VAL A 241 6.75 -7.12 -4.63
C VAL A 241 7.34 -5.80 -5.14
N THR A 242 8.67 -5.70 -5.20
CA THR A 242 9.37 -4.49 -5.65
C THR A 242 9.61 -4.50 -7.17
N ARG A 243 9.62 -5.68 -7.80
CA ARG A 243 9.83 -5.83 -9.27
C ARG A 243 8.83 -5.06 -10.11
N ILE A 244 7.62 -4.81 -9.60
CA ILE A 244 6.61 -4.00 -10.30
C ILE A 244 7.10 -2.58 -10.63
N TYR A 245 8.08 -2.06 -9.89
CA TYR A 245 8.68 -0.74 -10.12
C TYR A 245 9.83 -0.78 -11.12
N ALA A 246 10.36 -1.98 -11.40
CA ALA A 246 11.42 -2.23 -12.37
C ALA A 246 10.89 -2.81 -13.70
N SER A 247 9.58 -3.06 -13.80
CA SER A 247 8.95 -3.55 -15.02
C SER A 247 8.78 -2.40 -16.03
N ASP A 248 9.90 -1.84 -16.42
CA ASP A 248 10.00 -0.93 -17.53
C ASP A 248 9.74 -1.72 -18.82
N GLY A 249 8.99 -1.15 -19.76
CA GLY A 249 8.57 -1.88 -20.95
C GLY A 249 9.75 -2.27 -21.86
N ILE A 250 9.46 -3.11 -22.87
CA ILE A 250 10.43 -3.62 -23.89
C ILE A 250 11.34 -2.51 -24.46
N MET A 251 10.84 -1.28 -24.56
CA MET A 251 11.61 -0.12 -25.06
C MET A 251 12.79 0.23 -24.14
N GLU A 252 12.65 0.10 -22.84
CA GLU A 252 13.70 0.40 -21.86
C GLU A 252 14.72 -0.73 -21.77
N TRP A 253 14.29 -1.98 -21.98
CA TRP A 253 15.18 -3.11 -22.14
C TRP A 253 16.07 -2.93 -23.41
N LYS A 254 15.45 -2.52 -24.53
CA LYS A 254 16.19 -2.23 -25.77
C LYS A 254 17.25 -1.17 -25.52
N LYS A 255 16.90 -0.06 -24.89
CA LYS A 255 17.84 1.02 -24.54
C LYS A 255 18.99 0.53 -23.66
N SER A 256 18.67 -0.29 -22.63
CA SER A 256 19.68 -0.87 -21.76
C SER A 256 20.61 -1.82 -22.52
N MET A 257 20.08 -2.60 -23.47
CA MET A 257 20.88 -3.49 -24.29
C MET A 257 21.78 -2.72 -25.27
N GLU A 258 21.28 -1.63 -25.85
CA GLU A 258 22.07 -0.72 -26.70
C GLU A 258 23.23 -0.08 -25.93
N MET A 259 23.03 0.24 -24.64
CA MET A 259 24.09 0.81 -23.79
C MET A 259 25.21 -0.19 -23.43
N LEU A 260 25.01 -1.50 -23.67
CA LEU A 260 26.04 -2.51 -23.39
C LEU A 260 27.16 -2.51 -24.44
N GLU A 261 26.94 -1.89 -25.60
CA GLU A 261 27.94 -1.76 -26.68
C GLU A 261 28.67 -3.09 -26.99
N MET A 262 27.94 -4.22 -26.97
CA MET A 262 28.54 -5.56 -27.09
C MET A 262 28.83 -5.97 -28.55
N LEU A 263 28.39 -5.15 -29.52
CA LEU A 263 28.67 -5.43 -30.94
C LEU A 263 29.98 -4.76 -31.30
N VAL A 264 30.93 -5.55 -31.78
CA VAL A 264 32.21 -5.10 -32.34
C VAL A 264 32.03 -4.97 -33.87
N GLU A 265 32.37 -3.82 -34.44
CA GLU A 265 32.35 -3.61 -35.90
C GLU A 265 33.45 -4.44 -36.62
#